data_fe28ca1b791bb1fa3cf48206f6af3552
#
_entry.id   fe28ca1b791bb1fa3cf48206f6af3552
#
_cell.length_a   1.000
_cell.length_b   1.000
_cell.length_c   1.000
_cell.angle_alpha   90.00
_cell.angle_beta   90.00
_cell.angle_gamma   90.00
#
_symmetry.space_group_name_H-M   'P 1'
#
loop_
_entity.id
_entity.type
_entity.pdbx_description
1 polymer ?
#
loop_
_entity_poly.entity_id
_entity_poly.type
_entity_poly.pdbx_seq_one_letter_code
_entity_poly.pdbx_strand_id
1 'polypeptide(L)'
;GFENNHLKYVCTENLADTRLEANEFVLATGSFLGGGLSSDYYSVRESVFGLDVELNGAASHVDWTTDKLFDKQPYESFGVKADNQFRVSKDGTTIDNLYAIGSVLSGNDPQHLADATGVDLLTALAVL
;
A
#
# COMPACT_ATOMS: atom_id res chain seq x y z
N GLY A 1 -15.10 8.29 -0.16
CA GLY A 1 -16.26 7.63 -0.78
C GLY A 1 -16.00 7.23 -2.21
N PHE A 2 -16.37 5.99 -2.53
CA PHE A 2 -16.26 5.43 -3.87
C PHE A 2 -17.61 5.45 -4.58
N GLU A 3 -17.58 5.68 -5.89
CA GLU A 3 -18.72 5.50 -6.79
C GLU A 3 -18.25 4.66 -7.98
N ASN A 4 -18.78 3.43 -8.10
CA ASN A 4 -18.22 2.41 -8.98
C ASN A 4 -16.72 2.22 -8.65
N ASN A 5 -15.83 2.29 -9.64
CA ASN A 5 -14.38 2.13 -9.47
C ASN A 5 -13.64 3.47 -9.40
N HIS A 6 -14.31 4.50 -8.91
CA HIS A 6 -13.77 5.87 -8.89
C HIS A 6 -13.88 6.45 -7.48
N LEU A 7 -12.78 6.95 -6.95
CA LEU A 7 -12.73 7.64 -5.67
C LEU A 7 -13.20 9.10 -5.85
N LYS A 8 -14.26 9.50 -5.18
CA LYS A 8 -14.85 10.84 -5.30
C LYS A 8 -14.29 11.81 -4.28
N TYR A 9 -14.15 11.35 -3.05
CA TYR A 9 -13.68 12.18 -1.95
C TYR A 9 -13.03 11.34 -0.85
N VAL A 10 -12.20 11.98 -0.07
CA VAL A 10 -11.68 11.45 1.19
C VAL A 10 -12.11 12.33 2.35
N CYS A 11 -12.27 11.74 3.53
CA CYS A 11 -12.51 12.44 4.78
C CYS A 11 -11.41 12.06 5.77
N THR A 12 -11.03 12.99 6.64
CA THR A 12 -10.12 12.73 7.76
C THR A 12 -10.73 13.23 9.05
N GLU A 13 -10.47 12.54 10.15
CA GLU A 13 -10.97 12.93 11.49
C GLU A 13 -10.51 14.34 11.88
N ASN A 14 -9.30 14.72 11.47
CA ASN A 14 -8.72 16.03 11.80
C ASN A 14 -9.42 17.22 11.09
N LEU A 15 -10.21 16.95 10.06
CA LEU A 15 -10.91 17.98 9.28
C LEU A 15 -12.43 17.95 9.51
N ALA A 16 -12.88 17.41 10.65
CA ALA A 16 -14.29 17.41 11.07
C ALA A 16 -15.25 16.95 9.94
N ASP A 17 -14.95 15.82 9.34
CA ASP A 17 -15.73 15.20 8.25
C ASP A 17 -15.80 16.03 6.95
N THR A 18 -14.96 17.04 6.81
CA THR A 18 -14.86 17.78 5.55
C THR A 18 -14.45 16.83 4.42
N ARG A 19 -15.22 16.85 3.35
CA ARG A 19 -14.91 16.09 2.15
C ARG A 19 -13.86 16.81 1.32
N LEU A 20 -12.75 16.10 1.06
CA LEU A 20 -11.71 16.56 0.14
C LEU A 20 -11.95 15.87 -1.20
N GLU A 21 -12.32 16.65 -2.20
CA GLU A 21 -12.59 16.16 -3.55
C GLU A 21 -11.40 16.47 -4.46
N ALA A 22 -11.07 15.52 -5.33
CA ALA A 22 -10.02 15.65 -6.33
C ALA A 22 -10.33 14.78 -7.55
N ASN A 23 -9.68 15.07 -8.67
CA ASN A 23 -9.77 14.23 -9.85
C ASN A 23 -8.92 12.96 -9.71
N GLU A 24 -7.78 13.08 -9.03
CA GLU A 24 -6.83 11.99 -8.80
C GLU A 24 -6.34 12.01 -7.36
N PHE A 25 -6.05 10.81 -6.83
CA PHE A 25 -5.57 10.62 -5.47
C PHE A 25 -4.31 9.77 -5.48
N VAL A 26 -3.37 10.12 -4.58
CA VAL A 26 -2.13 9.38 -4.42
C VAL A 26 -1.99 8.93 -2.97
N LEU A 27 -1.85 7.62 -2.78
CA LEU A 27 -1.61 6.99 -1.48
C LEU A 27 -0.11 6.83 -1.25
N ALA A 28 0.41 7.48 -0.22
CA ALA A 28 1.82 7.44 0.18
C ALA A 28 1.96 7.22 1.70
N THR A 29 1.22 6.25 2.23
CA THR A 29 1.06 6.02 3.68
C THR A 29 2.17 5.21 4.32
N GLY A 30 3.10 4.72 3.51
CA GLY A 30 4.18 3.87 3.99
C GLY A 30 3.75 2.41 4.26
N SER A 31 4.69 1.61 4.72
CA SER A 31 4.49 0.21 5.11
C SER A 31 3.94 0.07 6.53
N PHE A 32 4.20 -1.06 7.20
CA PHE A 32 3.78 -1.30 8.59
C PHE A 32 4.26 -0.23 9.58
N LEU A 33 5.51 0.22 9.47
CA LEU A 33 6.05 1.25 10.36
C LEU A 33 5.40 2.62 10.13
N GLY A 34 4.99 2.91 8.90
CA GLY A 34 4.28 4.14 8.57
C GLY A 34 2.78 4.09 8.86
N GLY A 35 2.26 2.90 9.19
CA GLY A 35 0.83 2.70 9.44
C GLY A 35 -0.02 2.54 8.18
N GLY A 36 0.59 2.50 7.00
CA GLY A 36 -0.10 2.24 5.73
C GLY A 36 -0.59 0.79 5.60
N LEU A 37 0.12 -0.13 6.23
CA LEU A 37 -0.28 -1.53 6.37
C LEU A 37 -0.49 -1.86 7.84
N SER A 38 -1.43 -2.74 8.11
CA SER A 38 -1.68 -3.33 9.41
C SER A 38 -1.89 -4.83 9.29
N SER A 39 -1.58 -5.58 10.34
CA SER A 39 -1.79 -7.03 10.37
C SER A 39 -2.44 -7.46 11.67
N ASP A 40 -3.24 -8.50 11.57
CA ASP A 40 -3.63 -9.34 12.68
C ASP A 40 -3.06 -10.76 12.48
N TYR A 41 -3.49 -11.72 13.28
CA TYR A 41 -3.02 -13.10 13.17
C TYR A 41 -3.38 -13.77 11.82
N TYR A 42 -4.40 -13.31 11.14
CA TYR A 42 -4.97 -13.98 9.96
C TYR A 42 -4.73 -13.24 8.66
N SER A 43 -4.56 -11.93 8.72
CA SER A 43 -4.56 -11.10 7.50
C SER A 43 -3.67 -9.86 7.61
N VAL A 44 -3.21 -9.40 6.46
CA VAL A 44 -2.59 -8.08 6.27
C VAL A 44 -3.58 -7.21 5.51
N ARG A 45 -3.69 -5.95 5.91
CA ARG A 45 -4.64 -4.99 5.34
C ARG A 45 -3.98 -3.65 5.08
N GLU A 46 -4.41 -3.00 4.02
CA GLU A 46 -4.14 -1.57 3.83
C GLU A 46 -5.12 -0.77 4.72
N SER A 47 -4.57 0.22 5.44
CA SER A 47 -5.25 0.81 6.62
C SER A 47 -6.29 1.88 6.28
N VAL A 48 -6.25 2.49 5.08
CA VAL A 48 -7.08 3.65 4.74
C VAL A 48 -8.31 3.27 3.93
N PHE A 49 -8.14 2.50 2.87
CA PHE A 49 -9.20 2.16 1.91
C PHE A 49 -9.56 0.68 1.89
N GLY A 50 -8.76 -0.17 2.55
CA GLY A 50 -8.90 -1.62 2.49
C GLY A 50 -8.60 -2.16 1.08
N LEU A 51 -7.50 -1.70 0.49
CA LEU A 51 -7.05 -2.10 -0.85
C LEU A 51 -6.51 -3.54 -0.84
N ASP A 52 -6.46 -4.14 -2.01
CA ASP A 52 -5.87 -5.46 -2.19
C ASP A 52 -4.38 -5.44 -1.86
N VAL A 53 -3.95 -6.34 -0.98
CA VAL A 53 -2.57 -6.50 -0.53
C VAL A 53 -1.98 -7.77 -1.14
N GLU A 54 -0.74 -7.69 -1.59
CA GLU A 54 0.03 -8.82 -2.10
C GLU A 54 1.00 -9.31 -1.04
N LEU A 55 0.98 -10.62 -0.77
CA LEU A 55 1.79 -11.29 0.25
C LEU A 55 2.96 -12.08 -0.36
N ASN A 56 3.23 -11.90 -1.63
CA ASN A 56 4.39 -12.45 -2.34
C ASN A 56 4.63 -13.96 -2.09
N GLY A 57 3.54 -14.75 -2.06
CA GLY A 57 3.58 -16.19 -1.89
C GLY A 57 3.49 -16.71 -0.46
N ALA A 58 3.44 -15.83 0.54
CA ALA A 58 3.20 -16.22 1.92
C ALA A 58 1.72 -16.61 2.11
N ALA A 59 1.46 -17.91 2.27
CA ALA A 59 0.10 -18.43 2.32
C ALA A 59 -0.58 -18.25 3.68
N SER A 60 0.22 -18.19 4.75
CA SER A 60 -0.28 -18.07 6.12
C SER A 60 0.69 -17.26 6.99
N HIS A 61 0.25 -16.88 8.17
CA HIS A 61 1.08 -16.08 9.10
C HIS A 61 2.41 -16.75 9.48
N VAL A 62 2.51 -18.07 9.43
CA VAL A 62 3.78 -18.77 9.69
C VAL A 62 4.83 -18.52 8.61
N ASP A 63 4.41 -18.11 7.41
CA ASP A 63 5.29 -17.80 6.29
C ASP A 63 5.72 -16.32 6.28
N TRP A 64 5.22 -15.49 7.20
CA TRP A 64 5.51 -14.05 7.22
C TRP A 64 6.87 -13.72 7.80
N THR A 65 7.41 -14.61 8.63
CA THR A 65 8.72 -14.43 9.28
C THR A 65 9.58 -15.68 9.15
N THR A 66 10.88 -15.49 9.30
CA THR A 66 11.85 -16.60 9.42
C THR A 66 12.38 -16.69 10.84
N ASP A 67 12.94 -17.85 11.23
CA ASP A 67 13.51 -18.07 12.56
C ASP A 67 14.76 -17.22 12.84
N LYS A 68 15.38 -16.67 11.80
CA LYS A 68 16.60 -15.87 11.91
C LYS A 68 16.27 -14.39 11.83
N LEU A 69 16.38 -13.72 12.97
CA LEU A 69 16.00 -12.32 13.13
C LEU A 69 16.62 -11.35 12.12
N PHE A 70 17.86 -11.60 11.70
CA PHE A 70 18.61 -10.72 10.79
C PHE A 70 18.54 -11.14 9.32
N ASP A 71 17.87 -12.25 9.00
CA ASP A 71 17.61 -12.64 7.62
C ASP A 71 16.45 -11.78 7.06
N LYS A 72 16.40 -11.70 5.73
CA LYS A 72 15.26 -11.07 5.04
C LYS A 72 13.94 -11.72 5.47
N GLN A 73 13.03 -10.91 5.96
CA GLN A 73 11.73 -11.37 6.42
C GLN A 73 10.69 -11.22 5.29
N PRO A 74 9.88 -12.24 5.00
CA PRO A 74 8.89 -12.17 3.92
C PRO A 74 7.94 -10.99 4.04
N TYR A 75 7.49 -10.61 5.25
CA TYR A 75 6.56 -9.50 5.47
C TYR A 75 7.11 -8.15 5.00
N GLU A 76 8.43 -7.99 4.91
CA GLU A 76 9.06 -6.73 4.47
C GLU A 76 8.73 -6.38 3.01
N SER A 77 8.38 -7.39 2.20
CA SER A 77 7.97 -7.23 0.81
C SER A 77 6.46 -7.12 0.59
N PHE A 78 5.66 -7.22 1.67
CA PHE A 78 4.22 -7.10 1.56
C PHE A 78 3.81 -5.66 1.26
N GLY A 79 2.77 -5.51 0.48
CA GLY A 79 2.30 -4.18 0.13
C GLY A 79 1.03 -4.20 -0.71
N VAL A 80 0.56 -3.01 -1.03
CA VAL A 80 -0.59 -2.82 -1.89
C VAL A 80 -0.27 -3.30 -3.30
N LYS A 81 -1.20 -4.03 -3.89
CA LYS A 81 -1.11 -4.46 -5.28
C LYS A 81 -1.43 -3.28 -6.20
N ALA A 82 -0.52 -2.99 -7.13
CA ALA A 82 -0.69 -1.96 -8.13
C ALA A 82 -0.40 -2.51 -9.55
N ASP A 83 -1.01 -1.88 -10.54
CA ASP A 83 -0.72 -2.18 -11.96
C ASP A 83 0.54 -1.43 -12.46
N ASN A 84 0.85 -1.58 -13.74
CA ASN A 84 2.01 -0.92 -14.37
C ASN A 84 1.92 0.62 -14.40
N GLN A 85 0.77 1.18 -14.08
CA GLN A 85 0.53 2.62 -13.98
C GLN A 85 0.40 3.08 -12.51
N PHE A 86 0.74 2.21 -11.55
CA PHE A 86 0.62 2.42 -10.10
C PHE A 86 -0.82 2.59 -9.61
N ARG A 87 -1.84 2.22 -10.42
CA ARG A 87 -3.23 2.20 -9.97
C ARG A 87 -3.46 1.00 -9.09
N VAL A 88 -4.19 1.19 -8.02
CA VAL A 88 -4.49 0.17 -7.02
C VAL A 88 -5.80 -0.56 -7.30
N SER A 89 -5.98 -1.71 -6.66
CA SER A 89 -7.23 -2.47 -6.75
C SER A 89 -7.87 -2.65 -5.37
N LYS A 90 -9.18 -2.84 -5.40
CA LYS A 90 -9.98 -3.22 -4.25
C LYS A 90 -10.98 -4.30 -4.66
N ASP A 91 -11.01 -5.39 -3.90
CA ASP A 91 -11.85 -6.56 -4.18
C ASP A 91 -11.68 -7.07 -5.63
N GLY A 92 -10.43 -7.07 -6.12
CA GLY A 92 -10.06 -7.49 -7.47
C GLY A 92 -10.38 -6.48 -8.59
N THR A 93 -10.91 -5.31 -8.26
CA THR A 93 -11.27 -4.30 -9.24
C THR A 93 -10.34 -3.09 -9.16
N THR A 94 -9.74 -2.70 -10.28
CA THR A 94 -8.85 -1.53 -10.36
C THR A 94 -9.64 -0.24 -10.15
N ILE A 95 -9.08 0.66 -9.35
CA ILE A 95 -9.60 2.02 -9.11
C ILE A 95 -8.90 2.95 -10.08
N ASP A 96 -9.65 3.67 -10.91
CA ASP A 96 -9.09 4.41 -12.06
C ASP A 96 -8.33 5.66 -11.68
N ASN A 97 -8.62 6.27 -10.54
CA ASN A 97 -8.03 7.54 -10.12
C ASN A 97 -7.34 7.48 -8.75
N LEU A 98 -7.00 6.27 -8.28
CA LEU A 98 -6.23 6.09 -7.04
C LEU A 98 -4.93 5.36 -7.34
N TYR A 99 -3.83 6.00 -7.03
CA TYR A 99 -2.47 5.51 -7.24
C TYR A 99 -1.79 5.27 -5.89
N ALA A 100 -0.90 4.29 -5.83
CA ALA A 100 -0.03 4.09 -4.67
C ALA A 100 1.45 4.32 -5.06
N ILE A 101 2.22 4.92 -4.17
CA ILE A 101 3.64 5.18 -4.36
C ILE A 101 4.43 4.88 -3.08
N GLY A 102 5.73 4.64 -3.26
CA GLY A 102 6.66 4.44 -2.14
C GLY A 102 6.50 3.10 -1.43
N SER A 103 6.83 3.06 -0.17
CA SER A 103 6.96 1.83 0.62
C SER A 103 5.63 1.14 0.97
N VAL A 104 4.48 1.69 0.60
CA VAL A 104 3.20 0.98 0.67
C VAL A 104 3.03 -0.05 -0.43
N LEU A 105 3.78 0.08 -1.54
CA LEU A 105 3.74 -0.85 -2.67
C LEU A 105 4.35 -2.21 -2.34
N SER A 106 3.77 -3.27 -2.88
CA SER A 106 4.33 -4.61 -2.77
C SER A 106 5.68 -4.75 -3.49
N GLY A 107 6.52 -5.68 -3.02
CA GLY A 107 7.83 -5.96 -3.61
C GLY A 107 8.93 -4.97 -3.21
N ASN A 108 8.62 -3.94 -2.45
CA ASN A 108 9.62 -3.03 -1.90
C ASN A 108 10.22 -3.62 -0.62
N ASP A 109 11.54 -3.66 -0.54
CA ASP A 109 12.30 -4.16 0.61
C ASP A 109 13.36 -3.14 1.01
N PRO A 110 12.96 -2.08 1.72
CA PRO A 110 13.85 -0.95 2.03
C PRO A 110 15.00 -1.31 2.96
N GLN A 111 14.89 -2.40 3.71
CA GLN A 111 15.94 -2.79 4.67
C GLN A 111 17.13 -3.47 3.98
N HIS A 112 16.86 -4.28 2.96
CA HIS A 112 17.90 -5.04 2.27
C HIS A 112 18.38 -4.38 0.99
N LEU A 113 17.53 -3.65 0.30
CA LEU A 113 17.89 -2.97 -0.93
C LEU A 113 18.51 -1.58 -0.71
N ALA A 114 18.36 -1.02 0.50
CA ALA A 114 18.88 0.30 0.90
C ALA A 114 18.48 1.46 -0.04
N ASP A 115 17.39 1.29 -0.79
CA ASP A 115 16.97 2.21 -1.85
C ASP A 115 15.56 2.80 -1.62
N ALA A 116 15.04 2.75 -0.40
CA ALA A 116 13.71 3.27 -0.05
C ALA A 116 13.47 4.69 -0.62
N THR A 117 14.44 5.60 -0.45
CA THR A 117 14.35 6.96 -0.98
C THR A 117 14.31 6.98 -2.51
N GLY A 118 15.05 6.09 -3.17
CA GLY A 118 15.04 5.96 -4.63
C GLY A 118 13.68 5.46 -5.14
N VAL A 119 13.10 4.46 -4.49
CA VAL A 119 11.78 3.93 -4.83
C VAL A 119 10.70 4.99 -4.60
N ASP A 120 10.73 5.69 -3.48
CA ASP A 120 9.78 6.76 -3.17
C ASP A 120 9.82 7.86 -4.24
N LEU A 121 11.02 8.30 -4.63
CA LEU A 121 11.20 9.33 -5.65
C LEU A 121 10.77 8.87 -7.04
N LEU A 122 11.21 7.68 -7.48
CA LEU A 122 10.91 7.17 -8.81
C LEU A 122 9.42 6.87 -8.99
N THR A 123 8.76 6.31 -7.98
CA THR A 123 7.31 6.04 -8.04
C THR A 123 6.51 7.33 -8.02
N ALA A 124 6.94 8.35 -7.25
CA ALA A 124 6.32 9.66 -7.27
C ALA A 124 6.43 10.33 -8.64
N LEU A 125 7.62 10.26 -9.28
CA LEU A 125 7.82 10.81 -10.63
C LEU A 125 7.02 10.05 -11.70
N ALA A 126 6.79 8.76 -11.55
CA ALA A 126 6.06 7.95 -12.52
C ALA A 126 4.55 8.23 -12.53
N VAL A 127 4.01 8.77 -11.44
CA VAL A 127 2.57 9.10 -11.29
C VAL A 127 2.28 10.55 -11.72
N LEU A 128 3.27 11.42 -11.71
CA LEU A 128 3.13 12.81 -12.19
C LEU A 128 2.98 12.88 -13.70
#